data_e10ae883821544be41fe06b70f707e1a
#
_entry.id   e10ae883821544be41fe06b70f707e1a
#
_cell.length_a   1.000
_cell.length_b   1.000
_cell.length_c   1.000
_cell.angle_alpha   90.00
_cell.angle_beta   90.00
_cell.angle_gamma   90.00
#
_symmetry.space_group_name_H-M   'P 1'
#
loop_
_entity.id
_entity.type
_entity.pdbx_description
1 polymer ?
#
loop_
_entity_poly.entity_id
_entity_poly.type
_entity_poly.pdbx_seq_one_letter_code
_entity_poly.pdbx_strand_id
1 'polypeptide(L)'
;MNQRLLPWRTSKDPYIIWLSEIILQQTRIDQGQKYWGKFLNKFPSIQNLASAKESEVLALWSGLGYYSRARNIHKTSKIIVKNYRNEFPSSSRELAELPGIGPYTAAAISSICFNEVIPALDGNAFRVYSRLFGIDLPIEKNIAINTIKDLALPLISKKQPGDSNQAIMDIGSGICKPKNPKCFVCPLQEYCFARKNGNPESYPVKSKIKKSLIIDHFYIIVKKHDKYAFIQRPDKGIWAGLFTPIEMDKKSWRLALKNKSIDSKSVTTLRHILSHRIMNLHFSKWNSSIIPKESKVKWHSQNDFKSLGLPAPIKKILVEKSYI
;
A
#
# COMPACT_ATOMS: atom_id res chain seq x y z
N MET A 1 18.28 23.05 -9.11
CA MET A 1 17.38 21.98 -9.59
C MET A 1 16.87 21.21 -8.38
N ASN A 2 15.54 20.99 -8.26
CA ASN A 2 14.93 20.32 -7.09
C ASN A 2 14.77 18.80 -7.29
N GLN A 3 15.59 18.18 -8.14
CA GLN A 3 15.52 16.75 -8.42
C GLN A 3 15.96 15.97 -7.17
N ARG A 4 15.13 15.00 -6.75
CA ARG A 4 15.47 14.10 -5.65
C ARG A 4 16.48 13.05 -6.13
N LEU A 5 17.58 12.91 -5.42
CA LEU A 5 18.58 11.86 -5.67
C LEU A 5 18.04 10.54 -5.12
N LEU A 6 17.46 9.72 -5.97
CA LEU A 6 16.90 8.41 -5.63
C LEU A 6 17.58 7.34 -6.48
N PRO A 7 18.03 6.20 -5.88
CA PRO A 7 18.87 5.24 -6.58
C PRO A 7 18.23 4.62 -7.82
N TRP A 8 16.91 4.46 -7.84
CA TRP A 8 16.19 3.93 -9.01
C TRP A 8 16.06 4.93 -10.17
N ARG A 9 16.29 6.24 -9.93
CA ARG A 9 16.15 7.26 -10.98
C ARG A 9 17.31 7.30 -11.98
N THR A 10 18.40 6.62 -11.68
CA THR A 10 19.55 6.48 -12.59
C THR A 10 19.38 5.32 -13.58
N SER A 11 18.31 4.54 -13.43
CA SER A 11 18.02 3.37 -14.27
C SER A 11 16.81 3.61 -15.17
N LYS A 12 16.82 2.96 -16.33
CA LYS A 12 15.68 2.77 -17.22
C LYS A 12 15.24 1.31 -17.29
N ASP A 13 15.82 0.44 -16.49
CA ASP A 13 15.41 -0.96 -16.38
C ASP A 13 13.99 -1.04 -15.80
N PRO A 14 13.00 -1.60 -16.52
CA PRO A 14 11.63 -1.65 -16.07
C PRO A 14 11.43 -2.50 -14.80
N TYR A 15 12.27 -3.51 -14.56
CA TYR A 15 12.22 -4.28 -13.31
C TYR A 15 12.57 -3.40 -12.10
N ILE A 16 13.64 -2.61 -12.21
CA ILE A 16 14.12 -1.71 -11.16
C ILE A 16 13.08 -0.62 -10.87
N ILE A 17 12.53 0.00 -11.92
CA ILE A 17 11.52 1.05 -11.81
C ILE A 17 10.21 0.50 -11.25
N TRP A 18 9.69 -0.61 -11.80
CA TRP A 18 8.48 -1.25 -11.30
C TRP A 18 8.58 -1.61 -9.82
N LEU A 19 9.69 -2.21 -9.40
CA LEU A 19 9.89 -2.59 -8.01
C LEU A 19 9.84 -1.35 -7.09
N SER A 20 10.48 -0.25 -7.49
CA SER A 20 10.43 1.01 -6.73
C SER A 20 9.01 1.57 -6.65
N GLU A 21 8.28 1.60 -7.76
CA GLU A 21 6.92 2.12 -7.83
C GLU A 21 5.96 1.34 -6.91
N ILE A 22 6.05 0.00 -6.89
CA ILE A 22 5.18 -0.81 -6.03
C ILE A 22 5.58 -0.70 -4.54
N ILE A 23 6.87 -0.70 -4.21
CA ILE A 23 7.33 -0.58 -2.82
C ILE A 23 6.93 0.78 -2.24
N LEU A 24 7.01 1.85 -3.02
CA LEU A 24 6.71 3.20 -2.59
C LEU A 24 5.20 3.52 -2.50
N GLN A 25 4.32 2.66 -3.02
CA GLN A 25 2.89 2.82 -2.79
C GLN A 25 2.58 2.90 -1.29
N GLN A 26 2.15 4.08 -0.80
CA GLN A 26 1.83 4.32 0.61
C GLN A 26 2.99 4.02 1.60
N THR A 27 4.23 4.07 1.12
CA THR A 27 5.44 3.89 1.93
C THR A 27 6.31 5.13 1.83
N ARG A 28 6.89 5.58 2.93
CA ARG A 28 7.85 6.70 2.93
C ARG A 28 9.12 6.30 2.19
N ILE A 29 9.77 7.27 1.54
CA ILE A 29 10.94 7.04 0.69
C ILE A 29 12.08 6.37 1.47
N ASP A 30 12.43 6.89 2.64
CA ASP A 30 13.50 6.38 3.51
C ASP A 30 13.28 4.92 3.93
N GLN A 31 12.05 4.54 4.22
CA GLN A 31 11.69 3.15 4.47
C GLN A 31 11.72 2.33 3.17
N GLY A 32 11.08 2.84 2.12
CA GLY A 32 10.96 2.15 0.82
C GLY A 32 12.30 1.86 0.19
N GLN A 33 13.26 2.79 0.24
CA GLN A 33 14.61 2.62 -0.30
C GLN A 33 15.36 1.43 0.34
N LYS A 34 15.22 1.26 1.65
CA LYS A 34 15.84 0.12 2.37
C LYS A 34 15.28 -1.22 1.90
N TYR A 35 13.96 -1.29 1.67
CA TYR A 35 13.31 -2.51 1.19
C TYR A 35 13.62 -2.76 -0.29
N TRP A 36 13.62 -1.73 -1.11
CA TRP A 36 14.00 -1.83 -2.53
C TRP A 36 15.39 -2.42 -2.68
N GLY A 37 16.39 -1.92 -1.92
CA GLY A 37 17.75 -2.49 -1.91
C GLY A 37 17.77 -3.96 -1.47
N LYS A 38 17.03 -4.33 -0.40
CA LYS A 38 16.91 -5.72 0.05
C LYS A 38 16.31 -6.63 -1.01
N PHE A 39 15.29 -6.14 -1.73
CA PHE A 39 14.65 -6.90 -2.81
C PHE A 39 15.60 -7.13 -3.98
N LEU A 40 16.32 -6.10 -4.44
CA LEU A 40 17.28 -6.24 -5.52
C LEU A 40 18.47 -7.16 -5.14
N ASN A 41 18.95 -7.07 -3.91
CA ASN A 41 20.01 -7.96 -3.45
C ASN A 41 19.58 -9.42 -3.39
N LYS A 42 18.31 -9.70 -2.99
CA LYS A 42 17.79 -11.07 -2.90
C LYS A 42 17.29 -11.58 -4.23
N PHE A 43 16.69 -10.72 -5.04
CA PHE A 43 16.09 -11.02 -6.33
C PHE A 43 16.61 -10.03 -7.38
N PRO A 44 17.84 -10.20 -7.89
CA PRO A 44 18.49 -9.25 -8.80
C PRO A 44 17.83 -9.17 -10.18
N SER A 45 16.99 -10.12 -10.54
CA SER A 45 16.23 -10.13 -11.79
C SER A 45 14.79 -10.56 -11.58
N ILE A 46 13.95 -10.32 -12.59
CA ILE A 46 12.55 -10.75 -12.58
C ILE A 46 12.42 -12.28 -12.53
N GLN A 47 13.35 -13.01 -13.14
CA GLN A 47 13.41 -14.48 -13.11
C GLN A 47 13.69 -15.00 -11.70
N ASN A 48 14.64 -14.38 -10.97
CA ASN A 48 14.91 -14.74 -9.58
C ASN A 48 13.69 -14.53 -8.70
N LEU A 49 12.96 -13.41 -8.91
CA LEU A 49 11.74 -13.13 -8.17
C LEU A 49 10.61 -14.11 -8.53
N ALA A 50 10.45 -14.45 -9.80
CA ALA A 50 9.41 -15.38 -10.26
C ALA A 50 9.61 -16.82 -9.76
N SER A 51 10.87 -17.28 -9.67
CA SER A 51 11.24 -18.61 -9.18
C SER A 51 11.22 -18.76 -7.65
N ALA A 52 11.18 -17.64 -6.91
CA ALA A 52 11.15 -17.63 -5.45
C ALA A 52 9.86 -18.30 -4.91
N LYS A 53 9.92 -18.80 -3.68
CA LYS A 53 8.70 -19.20 -2.96
C LYS A 53 7.97 -17.93 -2.49
N GLU A 54 6.63 -17.96 -2.54
CA GLU A 54 5.82 -16.82 -2.05
C GLU A 54 6.16 -16.47 -0.60
N SER A 55 6.43 -17.46 0.24
CA SER A 55 6.84 -17.26 1.63
C SER A 55 8.12 -16.44 1.77
N GLU A 56 9.09 -16.59 0.87
CA GLU A 56 10.33 -15.80 0.89
C GLU A 56 10.08 -14.34 0.53
N VAL A 57 9.23 -14.09 -0.47
CA VAL A 57 8.81 -12.75 -0.89
C VAL A 57 8.04 -12.05 0.25
N LEU A 58 7.10 -12.75 0.89
CA LEU A 58 6.33 -12.22 2.01
C LEU A 58 7.20 -11.97 3.26
N ALA A 59 8.17 -12.83 3.54
CA ALA A 59 9.11 -12.65 4.64
C ALA A 59 9.96 -11.38 4.44
N LEU A 60 10.48 -11.17 3.22
CA LEU A 60 11.25 -9.97 2.88
C LEU A 60 10.42 -8.69 2.93
N TRP A 61 9.10 -8.79 2.65
CA TRP A 61 8.13 -7.68 2.73
C TRP A 61 7.70 -7.32 4.15
N SER A 62 8.04 -8.16 5.13
CA SER A 62 7.57 -8.00 6.51
C SER A 62 7.93 -6.61 7.08
N GLY A 63 6.92 -5.90 7.58
CA GLY A 63 7.05 -4.53 8.12
C GLY A 63 6.63 -3.40 7.17
N LEU A 64 6.42 -3.66 5.87
CA LEU A 64 5.92 -2.65 4.92
C LEU A 64 4.40 -2.48 4.94
N GLY A 65 3.66 -3.48 5.42
CA GLY A 65 2.20 -3.49 5.34
C GLY A 65 1.67 -3.73 3.91
N TYR A 66 0.34 -3.76 3.76
CA TYR A 66 -0.30 -3.98 2.46
C TYR A 66 0.29 -5.16 1.67
N TYR A 67 0.29 -6.34 2.26
CA TYR A 67 0.90 -7.57 1.73
C TYR A 67 0.37 -8.02 0.36
N SER A 68 -0.79 -7.51 -0.04
CA SER A 68 -1.30 -7.69 -1.41
C SER A 68 -0.31 -7.19 -2.47
N ARG A 69 0.47 -6.15 -2.16
CA ARG A 69 1.52 -5.66 -3.06
C ARG A 69 2.61 -6.72 -3.27
N ALA A 70 3.09 -7.35 -2.20
CA ALA A 70 4.10 -8.41 -2.29
C ALA A 70 3.59 -9.62 -3.11
N ARG A 71 2.33 -10.03 -2.90
CA ARG A 71 1.73 -11.11 -3.71
C ARG A 71 1.58 -10.71 -5.17
N ASN A 72 1.15 -9.47 -5.41
CA ASN A 72 1.02 -8.96 -6.78
C ASN A 72 2.40 -8.89 -7.48
N ILE A 73 3.45 -8.42 -6.78
CA ILE A 73 4.83 -8.45 -7.31
C ILE A 73 5.20 -9.88 -7.73
N HIS A 74 5.01 -10.85 -6.87
CA HIS A 74 5.34 -12.24 -7.15
C HIS A 74 4.47 -12.85 -8.27
N LYS A 75 3.17 -12.54 -8.28
CA LYS A 75 2.27 -12.99 -9.35
C LYS A 75 2.64 -12.38 -10.70
N THR A 76 2.89 -11.08 -10.72
CA THR A 76 3.27 -10.34 -11.93
C THR A 76 4.61 -10.79 -12.46
N SER A 77 5.62 -11.05 -11.62
CA SER A 77 6.91 -11.58 -12.08
C SER A 77 6.74 -12.93 -12.81
N LYS A 78 5.89 -13.84 -12.29
CA LYS A 78 5.58 -15.10 -12.95
C LYS A 78 4.89 -14.93 -14.31
N ILE A 79 3.95 -13.96 -14.39
CA ILE A 79 3.27 -13.66 -15.67
C ILE A 79 4.27 -13.13 -16.69
N ILE A 80 5.15 -12.19 -16.30
CA ILE A 80 6.14 -11.61 -17.21
C ILE A 80 7.12 -12.68 -17.70
N VAL A 81 7.61 -13.55 -16.82
CA VAL A 81 8.50 -14.65 -17.21
C VAL A 81 7.81 -15.62 -18.17
N LYS A 82 6.56 -16.01 -17.87
CA LYS A 82 5.83 -17.03 -18.65
C LYS A 82 5.28 -16.50 -19.97
N ASN A 83 4.67 -15.28 -19.96
CA ASN A 83 3.87 -14.81 -21.08
C ASN A 83 4.60 -13.76 -21.92
N TYR A 84 5.60 -13.08 -21.36
CA TYR A 84 6.31 -11.97 -22.01
C TYR A 84 7.81 -12.24 -22.18
N ARG A 85 8.26 -13.49 -22.09
CA ARG A 85 9.67 -13.90 -22.33
C ARG A 85 10.70 -13.12 -21.50
N ASN A 86 10.35 -12.79 -20.24
CA ASN A 86 11.11 -11.98 -19.29
C ASN A 86 11.18 -10.48 -19.61
N GLU A 87 10.46 -9.98 -20.61
CA GLU A 87 10.43 -8.56 -21.00
C GLU A 87 9.14 -7.92 -20.48
N PHE A 88 9.23 -6.70 -20.00
CA PHE A 88 8.04 -5.97 -19.60
C PHE A 88 7.29 -5.45 -20.85
N PRO A 89 5.95 -5.46 -20.85
CA PRO A 89 5.18 -4.75 -21.86
C PRO A 89 5.58 -3.26 -21.91
N SER A 90 5.64 -2.69 -23.11
CA SER A 90 6.11 -1.31 -23.28
C SER A 90 4.99 -0.27 -23.19
N SER A 91 3.73 -0.67 -23.38
CA SER A 91 2.59 0.24 -23.32
C SER A 91 1.96 0.29 -21.92
N SER A 92 1.49 1.47 -21.54
CA SER A 92 0.74 1.65 -20.28
C SER A 92 -0.56 0.83 -20.26
N ARG A 93 -1.16 0.58 -21.41
CA ARG A 93 -2.36 -0.26 -21.54
C ARG A 93 -2.07 -1.70 -21.11
N GLU A 94 -1.05 -2.33 -21.68
CA GLU A 94 -0.69 -3.71 -21.37
C GLU A 94 -0.14 -3.85 -19.95
N LEU A 95 0.66 -2.87 -19.50
CA LEU A 95 1.17 -2.85 -18.11
C LEU A 95 0.02 -2.81 -17.09
N ALA A 96 -1.07 -2.09 -17.38
CA ALA A 96 -2.23 -1.98 -16.49
C ALA A 96 -3.03 -3.29 -16.36
N GLU A 97 -2.84 -4.26 -17.25
CA GLU A 97 -3.45 -5.60 -17.16
C GLU A 97 -2.74 -6.51 -16.14
N LEU A 98 -1.52 -6.13 -15.74
CA LEU A 98 -0.73 -6.91 -14.80
C LEU A 98 -1.18 -6.70 -13.34
N PRO A 99 -1.22 -7.75 -12.50
CA PRO A 99 -1.67 -7.66 -11.12
C PRO A 99 -0.90 -6.62 -10.31
N GLY A 100 -1.62 -5.67 -9.70
CA GLY A 100 -1.03 -4.63 -8.84
C GLY A 100 -0.43 -3.43 -9.56
N ILE A 101 -0.50 -3.41 -10.89
CA ILE A 101 -0.12 -2.25 -11.71
C ILE A 101 -1.39 -1.48 -12.05
N GLY A 102 -1.59 -0.35 -11.38
CA GLY A 102 -2.69 0.57 -11.67
C GLY A 102 -2.32 1.58 -12.78
N PRO A 103 -3.29 2.40 -13.22
CA PRO A 103 -3.08 3.37 -14.31
C PRO A 103 -1.89 4.32 -14.08
N TYR A 104 -1.70 4.77 -12.84
CA TYR A 104 -0.53 5.59 -12.47
C TYR A 104 0.79 4.83 -12.66
N THR A 105 0.89 3.64 -12.05
CA THR A 105 2.13 2.83 -12.10
C THR A 105 2.45 2.42 -13.53
N ALA A 106 1.44 2.08 -14.33
CA ALA A 106 1.59 1.77 -15.74
C ALA A 106 2.15 2.96 -16.54
N ALA A 107 1.58 4.16 -16.35
CA ALA A 107 2.04 5.38 -17.01
C ALA A 107 3.45 5.79 -16.55
N ALA A 108 3.78 5.60 -15.28
CA ALA A 108 5.13 5.88 -14.77
C ALA A 108 6.17 4.96 -15.41
N ILE A 109 5.92 3.64 -15.42
CA ILE A 109 6.85 2.67 -16.02
C ILE A 109 6.98 2.92 -17.53
N SER A 110 5.86 3.05 -18.25
CA SER A 110 5.90 3.21 -19.72
C SER A 110 6.59 4.52 -20.14
N SER A 111 6.36 5.62 -19.43
CA SER A 111 7.01 6.89 -19.73
C SER A 111 8.49 6.91 -19.39
N ILE A 112 8.91 6.29 -18.28
CA ILE A 112 10.31 6.29 -17.82
C ILE A 112 11.15 5.31 -18.64
N CYS A 113 10.64 4.09 -18.85
CA CYS A 113 11.42 3.00 -19.44
C CYS A 113 11.27 2.92 -20.96
N PHE A 114 10.10 3.28 -21.49
CA PHE A 114 9.76 3.07 -22.91
C PHE A 114 9.40 4.35 -23.66
N ASN A 115 9.55 5.51 -23.02
CA ASN A 115 9.29 6.85 -23.61
C ASN A 115 7.84 7.04 -24.13
N GLU A 116 6.86 6.34 -23.57
CA GLU A 116 5.45 6.61 -23.87
C GLU A 116 5.08 8.02 -23.39
N VAL A 117 4.50 8.82 -24.27
CA VAL A 117 4.06 10.19 -23.97
C VAL A 117 2.70 10.13 -23.28
N ILE A 118 2.70 10.00 -21.98
CA ILE A 118 1.52 9.86 -21.14
C ILE A 118 1.73 10.51 -19.78
N PRO A 119 0.74 11.22 -19.19
CA PRO A 119 0.85 11.76 -17.85
C PRO A 119 0.65 10.68 -16.78
N ALA A 120 1.61 10.55 -15.87
CA ALA A 120 1.54 9.70 -14.71
C ALA A 120 0.93 10.47 -13.51
N LEU A 121 -0.33 10.18 -13.19
CA LEU A 121 -1.12 10.94 -12.22
C LEU A 121 -1.14 10.27 -10.85
N ASP A 122 -0.16 10.57 -9.99
CA ASP A 122 -0.20 10.26 -8.55
C ASP A 122 -0.94 11.36 -7.77
N GLY A 123 -1.06 11.20 -6.46
CA GLY A 123 -1.68 12.23 -5.61
C GLY A 123 -0.95 13.59 -5.64
N ASN A 124 0.35 13.62 -5.95
CA ASN A 124 1.10 14.85 -6.11
C ASN A 124 0.79 15.51 -7.45
N ALA A 125 0.81 14.73 -8.53
CA ALA A 125 0.48 15.20 -9.87
C ALA A 125 -0.96 15.72 -9.94
N PHE A 126 -1.94 15.00 -9.37
CA PHE A 126 -3.32 15.48 -9.25
C PHE A 126 -3.39 16.85 -8.58
N ARG A 127 -2.68 17.03 -7.48
CA ARG A 127 -2.67 18.32 -6.76
C ARG A 127 -2.01 19.43 -7.58
N VAL A 128 -0.86 19.15 -8.21
CA VAL A 128 -0.15 20.15 -9.04
C VAL A 128 -1.02 20.57 -10.20
N TYR A 129 -1.55 19.64 -10.97
CA TYR A 129 -2.38 19.96 -12.14
C TYR A 129 -3.72 20.59 -11.77
N SER A 130 -4.38 20.13 -10.69
CA SER A 130 -5.62 20.76 -10.23
C SER A 130 -5.40 22.23 -9.85
N ARG A 131 -4.27 22.56 -9.23
CA ARG A 131 -3.90 23.95 -8.89
C ARG A 131 -3.50 24.76 -10.12
N LEU A 132 -2.73 24.14 -11.00
CA LEU A 132 -2.26 24.79 -12.23
C LEU A 132 -3.41 25.21 -13.11
N PHE A 133 -4.37 24.31 -13.33
CA PHE A 133 -5.49 24.54 -14.25
C PHE A 133 -6.79 24.99 -13.57
N GLY A 134 -6.84 25.05 -12.23
CA GLY A 134 -8.05 25.47 -11.52
C GLY A 134 -9.18 24.44 -11.58
N ILE A 135 -8.87 23.14 -11.53
CA ILE A 135 -9.88 22.07 -11.65
C ILE A 135 -10.71 22.01 -10.37
N ASP A 136 -11.96 22.42 -10.45
CA ASP A 136 -12.94 22.49 -9.37
C ASP A 136 -13.79 21.21 -9.21
N LEU A 137 -13.52 20.21 -10.01
CA LEU A 137 -14.15 18.89 -9.93
C LEU A 137 -13.47 17.96 -8.92
N PRO A 138 -14.25 17.14 -8.19
CA PRO A 138 -13.66 16.14 -7.29
C PRO A 138 -12.76 15.16 -8.06
N ILE A 139 -11.48 15.08 -7.65
CA ILE A 139 -10.44 14.31 -8.34
C ILE A 139 -10.66 12.79 -8.36
N GLU A 140 -11.60 12.28 -7.58
CA GLU A 140 -12.00 10.87 -7.59
C GLU A 140 -12.98 10.53 -8.72
N LYS A 141 -13.53 11.53 -9.40
CA LYS A 141 -14.47 11.33 -10.51
C LYS A 141 -13.74 11.18 -11.85
N ASN A 142 -14.19 10.24 -12.67
CA ASN A 142 -13.58 9.97 -13.97
C ASN A 142 -13.52 11.22 -14.87
N ILE A 143 -14.51 12.10 -14.79
CA ILE A 143 -14.50 13.36 -15.56
C ILE A 143 -13.31 14.24 -15.17
N ALA A 144 -13.02 14.40 -13.87
CA ALA A 144 -11.87 15.18 -13.42
C ALA A 144 -10.55 14.53 -13.83
N ILE A 145 -10.45 13.19 -13.72
CA ILE A 145 -9.27 12.43 -14.12
C ILE A 145 -8.99 12.63 -15.61
N ASN A 146 -10.01 12.49 -16.46
CA ASN A 146 -9.87 12.66 -17.90
C ASN A 146 -9.53 14.11 -18.28
N THR A 147 -10.21 15.10 -17.70
CA THR A 147 -9.88 16.52 -17.91
C THR A 147 -8.43 16.81 -17.55
N ILE A 148 -7.94 16.30 -16.41
CA ILE A 148 -6.53 16.49 -16.00
C ILE A 148 -5.58 15.79 -16.98
N LYS A 149 -5.91 14.58 -17.45
CA LYS A 149 -5.09 13.88 -18.45
C LYS A 149 -4.97 14.67 -19.76
N ASP A 150 -6.10 15.19 -20.27
CA ASP A 150 -6.14 15.93 -21.51
C ASP A 150 -5.35 17.24 -21.43
N LEU A 151 -5.45 17.95 -20.30
CA LEU A 151 -4.70 19.18 -20.04
C LEU A 151 -3.21 18.93 -19.73
N ALA A 152 -2.86 17.81 -19.13
CA ALA A 152 -1.48 17.47 -18.81
C ALA A 152 -0.70 16.91 -20.00
N LEU A 153 -1.36 16.19 -20.91
CA LEU A 153 -0.71 15.51 -22.03
C LEU A 153 0.14 16.45 -22.91
N PRO A 154 -0.33 17.65 -23.30
CA PRO A 154 0.49 18.59 -24.07
C PRO A 154 1.73 19.11 -23.34
N LEU A 155 1.78 19.01 -22.01
CA LEU A 155 2.91 19.45 -21.19
C LEU A 155 3.98 18.36 -21.02
N ILE A 156 3.70 17.14 -21.43
CA ILE A 156 4.66 16.04 -21.35
C ILE A 156 5.65 16.14 -22.52
N SER A 157 6.93 16.21 -22.21
CA SER A 157 7.99 16.23 -23.24
C SER A 157 7.94 14.98 -24.11
N LYS A 158 7.89 15.16 -25.41
CA LYS A 158 7.98 14.04 -26.37
C LYS A 158 9.34 13.34 -26.35
N LYS A 159 10.41 14.05 -25.96
CA LYS A 159 11.78 13.50 -25.90
C LYS A 159 12.08 12.81 -24.57
N GLN A 160 11.52 13.33 -23.47
CA GLN A 160 11.81 12.89 -22.10
C GLN A 160 10.52 12.84 -21.26
N PRO A 161 9.55 11.98 -21.63
CA PRO A 161 8.26 11.94 -20.94
C PRO A 161 8.38 11.49 -19.47
N GLY A 162 9.27 10.55 -19.19
CA GLY A 162 9.54 10.11 -17.82
C GLY A 162 10.06 11.24 -16.94
N ASP A 163 10.98 12.07 -17.43
CA ASP A 163 11.52 13.21 -16.67
C ASP A 163 10.45 14.27 -16.41
N SER A 164 9.56 14.52 -17.38
CA SER A 164 8.41 15.42 -17.20
C SER A 164 7.51 14.94 -16.05
N ASN A 165 7.17 13.66 -16.01
CA ASN A 165 6.37 13.08 -14.94
C ASN A 165 7.08 13.17 -13.59
N GLN A 166 8.37 12.83 -13.55
CA GLN A 166 9.16 12.93 -12.31
C GLN A 166 9.29 14.37 -11.79
N ALA A 167 9.44 15.35 -12.69
CA ALA A 167 9.50 16.76 -12.32
C ALA A 167 8.19 17.23 -11.65
N ILE A 168 7.03 16.86 -12.18
CA ILE A 168 5.73 17.16 -11.57
C ILE A 168 5.59 16.52 -10.18
N MET A 169 6.02 15.27 -10.02
CA MET A 169 6.03 14.58 -8.72
C MET A 169 6.97 15.28 -7.73
N ASP A 170 8.13 15.77 -8.16
CA ASP A 170 9.07 16.51 -7.32
C ASP A 170 8.52 17.86 -6.90
N ILE A 171 7.93 18.62 -7.81
CA ILE A 171 7.20 19.86 -7.50
C ILE A 171 6.12 19.57 -6.45
N GLY A 172 5.32 18.53 -6.66
CA GLY A 172 4.24 18.16 -5.74
C GLY A 172 4.74 17.77 -4.35
N SER A 173 5.84 17.01 -4.26
CA SER A 173 6.36 16.55 -2.97
C SER A 173 7.18 17.61 -2.22
N GLY A 174 7.90 18.48 -2.93
CA GLY A 174 8.84 19.43 -2.34
C GLY A 174 8.28 20.86 -2.19
N ILE A 175 7.56 21.34 -3.20
CA ILE A 175 7.15 22.74 -3.35
C ILE A 175 5.62 22.87 -3.17
N CYS A 176 4.86 22.24 -4.03
CA CYS A 176 3.39 22.32 -4.07
C CYS A 176 2.74 21.40 -3.02
N LYS A 177 3.06 21.61 -1.75
CA LYS A 177 2.57 20.79 -0.63
C LYS A 177 1.05 20.98 -0.42
N PRO A 178 0.37 20.00 0.22
CA PRO A 178 -1.06 20.13 0.54
C PRO A 178 -1.39 21.38 1.33
N LYS A 179 -0.59 21.66 2.38
CA LYS A 179 -0.67 22.87 3.23
C LYS A 179 0.58 23.71 3.08
N ASN A 180 0.43 25.01 3.15
CA ASN A 180 1.53 25.98 3.06
C ASN A 180 2.45 25.72 1.82
N PRO A 181 1.91 25.69 0.59
CA PRO A 181 2.71 25.49 -0.60
C PRO A 181 3.69 26.65 -0.80
N LYS A 182 4.91 26.33 -1.22
CA LYS A 182 5.98 27.31 -1.44
C LYS A 182 5.85 27.96 -2.82
N CYS A 183 4.75 28.70 -3.05
CA CYS A 183 4.42 29.24 -4.37
C CYS A 183 5.46 30.21 -4.95
N PHE A 184 6.18 30.96 -4.11
CA PHE A 184 7.19 31.94 -4.54
C PHE A 184 8.43 31.33 -5.21
N VAL A 185 8.73 30.05 -4.92
CA VAL A 185 9.85 29.31 -5.56
C VAL A 185 9.36 28.24 -6.54
N CYS A 186 8.07 28.26 -6.86
CA CYS A 186 7.49 27.28 -7.77
C CYS A 186 7.79 27.66 -9.23
N PRO A 187 8.37 26.79 -10.06
CA PRO A 187 8.65 27.08 -11.46
C PRO A 187 7.38 27.28 -12.29
N LEU A 188 6.23 26.87 -11.80
CA LEU A 188 4.92 27.02 -12.47
C LEU A 188 4.12 28.23 -11.95
N GLN A 189 4.73 29.08 -11.10
CA GLN A 189 4.00 30.13 -10.37
C GLN A 189 3.25 31.12 -11.27
N GLU A 190 3.82 31.49 -12.42
CA GLU A 190 3.24 32.49 -13.30
C GLU A 190 2.00 31.99 -14.06
N TYR A 191 1.93 30.66 -14.27
CA TYR A 191 0.84 30.02 -14.98
C TYR A 191 -0.23 29.43 -14.04
N CYS A 192 0.03 29.42 -12.73
CA CYS A 192 -0.79 28.69 -11.76
C CYS A 192 -2.07 29.45 -11.43
N PHE A 193 -3.22 28.90 -11.85
CA PHE A 193 -4.55 29.45 -11.58
C PHE A 193 -4.79 29.64 -10.08
N ALA A 194 -4.56 28.61 -9.25
CA ALA A 194 -4.84 28.66 -7.83
C ALA A 194 -3.99 29.70 -7.07
N ARG A 195 -2.74 29.94 -7.53
CA ARG A 195 -1.89 31.02 -6.98
C ARG A 195 -2.44 32.39 -7.36
N LYS A 196 -2.80 32.60 -8.62
CA LYS A 196 -3.36 33.89 -9.09
C LYS A 196 -4.62 34.29 -8.32
N ASN A 197 -5.43 33.28 -7.96
CA ASN A 197 -6.66 33.49 -7.19
C ASN A 197 -6.46 33.44 -5.65
N GLY A 198 -5.23 33.34 -5.16
CA GLY A 198 -4.91 33.39 -3.74
C GLY A 198 -5.38 32.19 -2.90
N ASN A 199 -5.84 31.10 -3.52
CA ASN A 199 -6.47 29.97 -2.81
C ASN A 199 -5.92 28.58 -3.16
N PRO A 200 -4.59 28.38 -3.19
CA PRO A 200 -4.01 27.11 -3.62
C PRO A 200 -4.44 25.90 -2.76
N GLU A 201 -4.78 26.10 -1.50
CA GLU A 201 -5.18 25.01 -0.60
C GLU A 201 -6.60 24.49 -0.85
N SER A 202 -7.43 25.24 -1.59
CA SER A 202 -8.75 24.77 -2.02
C SER A 202 -8.67 23.68 -3.09
N TYR A 203 -7.51 23.48 -3.71
CA TYR A 203 -7.28 22.45 -4.72
C TYR A 203 -6.28 21.37 -4.23
N PRO A 204 -6.49 20.10 -4.61
CA PRO A 204 -7.60 19.57 -5.41
C PRO A 204 -8.90 19.48 -4.61
N VAL A 205 -10.02 19.68 -5.29
CA VAL A 205 -11.34 19.40 -4.72
C VAL A 205 -11.48 17.89 -4.49
N LYS A 206 -12.08 17.52 -3.36
CA LYS A 206 -12.34 16.12 -3.00
C LYS A 206 -13.81 15.92 -2.69
N SER A 207 -14.31 14.75 -3.03
CA SER A 207 -15.65 14.35 -2.61
C SER A 207 -15.77 14.36 -1.09
N LYS A 208 -16.95 14.70 -0.56
CA LYS A 208 -17.19 14.61 0.89
C LYS A 208 -16.91 13.18 1.38
N ILE A 209 -16.08 13.07 2.41
CA ILE A 209 -15.71 11.77 2.99
C ILE A 209 -16.97 11.14 3.58
N LYS A 210 -17.35 9.96 3.09
CA LYS A 210 -18.38 9.14 3.75
C LYS A 210 -17.88 8.76 5.14
N LYS A 211 -18.77 8.79 6.15
CA LYS A 211 -18.44 8.33 7.51
C LYS A 211 -17.84 6.93 7.44
N SER A 212 -16.67 6.74 8.03
CA SER A 212 -16.02 5.43 8.08
C SER A 212 -16.89 4.44 8.86
N LEU A 213 -17.11 3.27 8.30
CA LEU A 213 -17.80 2.18 8.98
C LEU A 213 -16.96 1.70 10.17
N ILE A 214 -17.56 1.63 11.36
CA ILE A 214 -16.92 1.08 12.56
C ILE A 214 -17.31 -0.39 12.66
N ILE A 215 -16.31 -1.28 12.76
CA ILE A 215 -16.50 -2.73 12.87
C ILE A 215 -15.73 -3.25 14.07
N ASP A 216 -16.39 -4.05 14.90
CA ASP A 216 -15.78 -4.75 16.02
C ASP A 216 -15.30 -6.15 15.59
N HIS A 217 -14.10 -6.51 15.97
CA HIS A 217 -13.50 -7.83 15.79
C HIS A 217 -13.07 -8.38 17.14
N PHE A 218 -13.38 -9.64 17.43
CA PHE A 218 -13.17 -10.26 18.72
C PHE A 218 -12.21 -11.44 18.60
N TYR A 219 -11.04 -11.35 19.22
CA TYR A 219 -9.97 -12.34 19.11
C TYR A 219 -9.69 -12.98 20.46
N ILE A 220 -9.62 -14.31 20.51
CA ILE A 220 -9.18 -15.06 21.66
C ILE A 220 -7.75 -15.57 21.47
N ILE A 221 -6.94 -15.41 22.51
CA ILE A 221 -5.58 -15.92 22.57
C ILE A 221 -5.62 -17.25 23.28
N VAL A 222 -5.49 -18.32 22.53
CA VAL A 222 -5.47 -19.69 23.03
C VAL A 222 -4.04 -20.18 23.07
N LYS A 223 -3.58 -20.58 24.27
CA LYS A 223 -2.25 -21.16 24.49
C LYS A 223 -2.39 -22.61 24.94
N LYS A 224 -1.57 -23.50 24.36
CA LYS A 224 -1.42 -24.89 24.79
C LYS A 224 0.06 -25.22 24.84
N HIS A 225 0.58 -25.52 26.04
CA HIS A 225 2.01 -25.61 26.31
C HIS A 225 2.72 -24.30 25.91
N ASP A 226 3.69 -24.36 25.00
CA ASP A 226 4.46 -23.24 24.46
C ASP A 226 3.95 -22.72 23.11
N LYS A 227 2.79 -23.26 22.63
CA LYS A 227 2.23 -22.93 21.32
C LYS A 227 0.94 -22.13 21.43
N TYR A 228 0.71 -21.30 20.43
CA TYR A 228 -0.46 -20.43 20.32
C TYR A 228 -1.26 -20.79 19.07
N ALA A 229 -2.57 -20.72 19.18
CA ALA A 229 -3.51 -21.05 18.12
C ALA A 229 -3.70 -19.85 17.18
N PHE A 230 -3.47 -20.05 15.89
CA PHE A 230 -3.73 -19.07 14.84
C PHE A 230 -4.55 -19.67 13.71
N ILE A 231 -5.30 -18.80 13.05
CA ILE A 231 -6.05 -19.13 11.84
C ILE A 231 -5.48 -18.30 10.68
N GLN A 232 -5.22 -18.94 9.56
CA GLN A 232 -4.86 -18.23 8.33
C GLN A 232 -6.13 -17.66 7.70
N ARG A 233 -6.15 -16.35 7.50
CA ARG A 233 -7.28 -15.66 6.86
C ARG A 233 -7.40 -16.08 5.40
N PRO A 234 -8.63 -16.02 4.83
CA PRO A 234 -8.85 -16.28 3.43
C PRO A 234 -8.00 -15.38 2.52
N ASP A 235 -7.85 -15.76 1.25
CA ASP A 235 -7.06 -15.01 0.27
C ASP A 235 -7.70 -13.68 -0.18
N LYS A 236 -8.92 -13.39 0.29
CA LYS A 236 -9.66 -12.15 0.02
C LYS A 236 -10.03 -11.45 1.31
N GLY A 237 -10.17 -10.13 1.25
CA GLY A 237 -10.59 -9.29 2.38
C GLY A 237 -9.43 -8.67 3.15
N ILE A 238 -9.75 -8.10 4.33
CA ILE A 238 -8.76 -7.45 5.18
C ILE A 238 -7.79 -8.49 5.72
N TRP A 239 -6.47 -8.19 5.63
CA TRP A 239 -5.39 -9.07 6.06
C TRP A 239 -5.41 -10.46 5.39
N ALA A 240 -5.86 -10.52 4.14
CA ALA A 240 -5.92 -11.76 3.36
C ALA A 240 -4.63 -12.57 3.46
N GLY A 241 -4.75 -13.88 3.72
CA GLY A 241 -3.65 -14.85 3.83
C GLY A 241 -2.71 -14.63 5.02
N LEU A 242 -2.88 -13.59 5.85
CA LEU A 242 -2.14 -13.40 7.10
C LEU A 242 -2.74 -14.26 8.21
N PHE A 243 -1.95 -14.47 9.26
CA PHE A 243 -2.41 -15.21 10.44
C PHE A 243 -3.01 -14.27 11.48
N THR A 244 -4.11 -14.68 12.09
CA THR A 244 -4.73 -13.98 13.23
C THR A 244 -5.01 -14.98 14.34
N PRO A 245 -5.09 -14.55 15.59
CA PRO A 245 -5.71 -15.37 16.64
C PRO A 245 -7.12 -15.79 16.23
N ILE A 246 -7.73 -16.73 16.92
CA ILE A 246 -9.07 -17.20 16.63
C ILE A 246 -10.05 -16.04 16.78
N GLU A 247 -10.80 -15.74 15.71
CA GLU A 247 -11.82 -14.70 15.69
C GLU A 247 -13.17 -15.30 16.07
N MET A 248 -13.91 -14.62 16.94
CA MET A 248 -15.26 -14.99 17.36
C MET A 248 -16.27 -13.96 16.84
N ASP A 249 -17.50 -14.41 16.59
CA ASP A 249 -18.60 -13.49 16.40
C ASP A 249 -19.03 -12.85 17.75
N LYS A 250 -19.75 -11.73 17.67
CA LYS A 250 -20.17 -10.96 18.84
C LYS A 250 -21.04 -11.74 19.82
N LYS A 251 -21.85 -12.67 19.33
CA LYS A 251 -22.74 -13.50 20.17
C LYS A 251 -21.92 -14.52 20.97
N SER A 252 -21.02 -15.22 20.30
CA SER A 252 -20.10 -16.19 20.92
C SER A 252 -19.17 -15.52 21.92
N TRP A 253 -18.67 -14.31 21.62
CA TRP A 253 -17.86 -13.52 22.55
C TRP A 253 -18.61 -13.17 23.83
N ARG A 254 -19.87 -12.70 23.72
CA ARG A 254 -20.71 -12.38 24.87
C ARG A 254 -21.00 -13.62 25.73
N LEU A 255 -21.25 -14.76 25.09
CA LEU A 255 -21.45 -16.03 25.78
C LEU A 255 -20.20 -16.46 26.54
N ALA A 256 -19.03 -16.35 25.90
CA ALA A 256 -17.75 -16.68 26.52
C ALA A 256 -17.43 -15.81 27.73
N LEU A 257 -17.79 -14.52 27.70
CA LEU A 257 -17.70 -13.63 28.88
C LEU A 257 -18.65 -14.09 30.00
N LYS A 258 -19.91 -14.44 29.68
CA LYS A 258 -20.89 -14.93 30.65
C LYS A 258 -20.44 -16.23 31.32
N ASN A 259 -19.90 -17.17 30.55
CA ASN A 259 -19.44 -18.48 31.02
C ASN A 259 -18.01 -18.45 31.61
N LYS A 260 -17.42 -17.27 31.79
CA LYS A 260 -16.04 -17.08 32.32
C LYS A 260 -14.95 -17.79 31.48
N SER A 261 -15.24 -18.22 30.27
CA SER A 261 -14.21 -18.71 29.33
C SER A 261 -13.26 -17.59 28.89
N ILE A 262 -13.68 -16.34 29.06
CA ILE A 262 -12.91 -15.12 28.89
C ILE A 262 -13.03 -14.30 30.16
N ASP A 263 -11.90 -13.81 30.69
CA ASP A 263 -11.90 -12.87 31.80
C ASP A 263 -12.17 -11.43 31.28
N SER A 264 -13.27 -10.84 31.75
CA SER A 264 -13.65 -9.48 31.37
C SER A 264 -12.58 -8.43 31.73
N LYS A 265 -11.80 -8.64 32.80
CA LYS A 265 -10.71 -7.76 33.26
C LYS A 265 -9.48 -7.85 32.33
N SER A 266 -9.32 -8.94 31.59
CA SER A 266 -8.20 -9.15 30.65
C SER A 266 -8.49 -8.64 29.23
N VAL A 267 -9.72 -8.16 28.97
CA VAL A 267 -10.08 -7.65 27.64
C VAL A 267 -9.28 -6.39 27.30
N THR A 268 -8.54 -6.46 26.22
CA THR A 268 -7.79 -5.33 25.66
C THR A 268 -8.41 -4.93 24.34
N THR A 269 -8.61 -3.62 24.12
CA THR A 269 -9.15 -3.09 22.87
C THR A 269 -8.12 -2.20 22.19
N LEU A 270 -7.91 -2.44 20.89
CA LEU A 270 -7.08 -1.60 20.03
C LEU A 270 -7.92 -1.04 18.88
N ARG A 271 -7.94 0.29 18.75
CA ARG A 271 -8.57 0.96 17.61
C ARG A 271 -7.59 1.04 16.45
N HIS A 272 -7.95 0.48 15.31
CA HIS A 272 -7.16 0.46 14.09
C HIS A 272 -7.93 1.15 12.96
N ILE A 273 -7.32 2.20 12.40
CA ILE A 273 -7.95 3.04 11.37
C ILE A 273 -7.40 2.62 10.00
N LEU A 274 -8.32 2.23 9.12
CA LEU A 274 -8.06 2.01 7.70
C LEU A 274 -8.65 3.17 6.88
N SER A 275 -8.27 3.28 5.61
CA SER A 275 -8.74 4.35 4.72
C SER A 275 -10.27 4.45 4.58
N HIS A 276 -10.99 3.33 4.73
CA HIS A 276 -12.44 3.23 4.49
C HIS A 276 -13.23 2.67 5.68
N ARG A 277 -12.57 2.30 6.78
CA ARG A 277 -13.24 1.79 8.00
C ARG A 277 -12.36 1.93 9.24
N ILE A 278 -13.00 1.89 10.39
CA ILE A 278 -12.37 1.84 11.69
C ILE A 278 -12.64 0.45 12.28
N MET A 279 -11.62 -0.23 12.75
CA MET A 279 -11.72 -1.53 13.38
C MET A 279 -11.43 -1.40 14.87
N ASN A 280 -12.35 -1.82 15.72
CA ASN A 280 -12.08 -2.04 17.13
C ASN A 280 -11.71 -3.52 17.30
N LEU A 281 -10.47 -3.79 17.67
CA LEU A 281 -9.94 -5.13 17.83
C LEU A 281 -9.94 -5.45 19.32
N HIS A 282 -10.79 -6.37 19.73
CA HIS A 282 -10.91 -6.82 21.12
C HIS A 282 -10.14 -8.13 21.30
N PHE A 283 -9.28 -8.19 22.29
CA PHE A 283 -8.45 -9.37 22.59
C PHE A 283 -8.67 -9.80 24.02
N SER A 284 -8.67 -11.12 24.25
CA SER A 284 -8.61 -11.70 25.60
C SER A 284 -7.96 -13.07 25.58
N LYS A 285 -7.41 -13.50 26.73
CA LYS A 285 -6.93 -14.87 26.94
C LYS A 285 -8.12 -15.81 27.03
N TRP A 286 -7.96 -17.00 26.46
CA TRP A 286 -8.93 -18.08 26.58
C TRP A 286 -8.59 -18.96 27.77
N ASN A 287 -9.50 -19.06 28.72
CA ASN A 287 -9.29 -19.76 30.01
C ASN A 287 -9.94 -21.14 30.06
N SER A 288 -10.72 -21.54 29.05
CA SER A 288 -11.37 -22.84 29.03
C SER A 288 -10.48 -23.90 28.40
N SER A 289 -10.56 -25.14 28.95
CA SER A 289 -9.93 -26.33 28.35
C SER A 289 -10.59 -26.74 27.04
N ILE A 290 -11.85 -26.35 26.81
CA ILE A 290 -12.58 -26.61 25.57
C ILE A 290 -12.27 -25.47 24.58
N ILE A 291 -11.48 -25.77 23.57
CA ILE A 291 -11.14 -24.82 22.50
C ILE A 291 -12.31 -24.77 21.50
N PRO A 292 -12.75 -23.59 21.06
CA PRO A 292 -13.76 -23.48 20.00
C PRO A 292 -13.36 -24.30 18.77
N LYS A 293 -14.31 -25.08 18.27
CA LYS A 293 -14.07 -25.99 17.13
C LYS A 293 -13.88 -25.19 15.86
N GLU A 294 -12.64 -24.91 15.52
CA GLU A 294 -12.25 -24.24 14.27
C GLU A 294 -11.41 -25.21 13.43
N SER A 295 -11.89 -25.48 12.21
CA SER A 295 -11.34 -26.52 11.33
C SER A 295 -9.94 -26.23 10.75
N LYS A 296 -9.41 -25.00 10.97
CA LYS A 296 -8.16 -24.52 10.31
C LYS A 296 -7.15 -23.94 11.28
N VAL A 297 -7.17 -24.35 12.55
CA VAL A 297 -6.23 -23.88 13.56
C VAL A 297 -4.84 -24.44 13.28
N LYS A 298 -3.83 -23.56 13.24
CA LYS A 298 -2.41 -23.91 13.19
C LYS A 298 -1.76 -23.47 14.51
N TRP A 299 -0.92 -24.33 15.06
CA TRP A 299 -0.22 -24.08 16.31
C TRP A 299 1.21 -23.61 16.05
N HIS A 300 1.57 -22.44 16.55
CA HIS A 300 2.87 -21.82 16.36
C HIS A 300 3.53 -21.52 17.70
N SER A 301 4.83 -21.79 17.80
CA SER A 301 5.64 -21.39 18.96
C SER A 301 5.92 -19.88 18.91
N GLN A 302 6.36 -19.31 20.03
CA GLN A 302 6.75 -17.90 20.09
C GLN A 302 7.88 -17.55 19.11
N ASN A 303 8.80 -18.48 18.87
CA ASN A 303 9.90 -18.29 17.93
C ASN A 303 9.44 -18.14 16.47
N ASP A 304 8.31 -18.77 16.12
CA ASP A 304 7.74 -18.71 14.78
C ASP A 304 7.16 -17.31 14.43
N PHE A 305 6.84 -16.48 15.44
CA PHE A 305 6.15 -15.19 15.21
C PHE A 305 6.98 -14.17 14.42
N LYS A 306 8.31 -14.31 14.39
CA LYS A 306 9.18 -13.45 13.57
C LYS A 306 8.97 -13.69 12.08
N SER A 307 8.70 -14.94 11.72
CA SER A 307 8.47 -15.40 10.34
C SER A 307 6.98 -15.49 9.98
N LEU A 308 6.09 -15.50 10.97
CA LEU A 308 4.65 -15.58 10.75
C LEU A 308 4.11 -14.23 10.24
N GLY A 309 3.43 -14.26 9.12
CA GLY A 309 2.76 -13.08 8.55
C GLY A 309 1.59 -12.63 9.42
N LEU A 310 1.85 -11.81 10.43
CA LEU A 310 0.81 -11.21 11.29
C LEU A 310 0.47 -9.80 10.85
N PRO A 311 -0.82 -9.38 10.91
CA PRO A 311 -1.19 -7.96 10.76
C PRO A 311 -0.47 -7.11 11.82
N ALA A 312 0.04 -5.93 11.40
CA ALA A 312 0.79 -5.06 12.29
C ALA A 312 0.07 -4.72 13.62
N PRO A 313 -1.24 -4.37 13.66
CA PRO A 313 -1.94 -4.11 14.91
C PRO A 313 -2.07 -5.36 15.80
N ILE A 314 -2.22 -6.55 15.22
CA ILE A 314 -2.25 -7.80 15.98
C ILE A 314 -0.88 -8.10 16.56
N LYS A 315 0.19 -8.00 15.74
CA LYS A 315 1.56 -8.20 16.23
C LYS A 315 1.88 -7.25 17.38
N LYS A 316 1.49 -5.98 17.25
CA LYS A 316 1.70 -4.97 18.30
C LYS A 316 1.06 -5.38 19.62
N ILE A 317 -0.23 -5.73 19.62
CA ILE A 317 -0.96 -6.06 20.87
C ILE A 317 -0.45 -7.35 21.51
N LEU A 318 -0.09 -8.36 20.70
CA LEU A 318 0.45 -9.61 21.22
C LEU A 318 1.75 -9.40 22.00
N VAL A 319 2.63 -8.52 21.50
CA VAL A 319 3.91 -8.18 22.15
C VAL A 319 3.70 -7.25 23.35
N GLU A 320 2.98 -6.11 23.19
CA GLU A 320 2.83 -5.09 24.23
C GLU A 320 2.08 -5.58 25.48
N LYS A 321 1.19 -6.54 25.33
CA LYS A 321 0.41 -7.09 26.44
C LYS A 321 0.95 -8.42 26.96
N SER A 322 2.16 -8.78 26.57
CA SER A 322 2.81 -10.03 27.00
C SER A 322 1.89 -11.25 26.83
N TYR A 323 1.11 -11.26 25.77
CA TYR A 323 0.34 -12.45 25.39
C TYR A 323 1.28 -13.53 24.87
N ILE A 324 2.39 -13.07 24.31
CA ILE A 324 3.45 -13.89 23.73
C ILE A 324 4.82 -13.32 24.08
#